data_895a1bbaf5fd8abf38ba69ab8bcb4c0b
#
_entry.id   895a1bbaf5fd8abf38ba69ab8bcb4c0b
#
_cell.length_a   1.000
_cell.length_b   1.000
_cell.length_c   1.000
_cell.angle_alpha   90.00
_cell.angle_beta   90.00
_cell.angle_gamma   90.00
#
_symmetry.space_group_name_H-M   'P 1'
#
loop_
_entity.id
_entity.type
_entity.pdbx_description
1 polymer ?
#
loop_
_entity_poly.entity_id
_entity_poly.type
_entity_poly.pdbx_seq_one_letter_code
_entity_poly.pdbx_strand_id
1 'polypeptide(L)'
;MIKKLSSKSQARLEKIKQIAAESFLENGYEATNLKDIIKQAGGSFSCVYEHFKSKEGLFEAVLNDFAENHFLAILNKNMQLSPNANLEEFLHQFVKAYLGIFNDAKTIAIVRLLYSEIYNEKFDFGKWFKGGNRKEVEYVLQKRFEEENNENLAKNAEFLSYTFCAMLRGTFFIQSTFENKVLMSKKEQENHAKKVVKLFTQGVVNFN
;
A
#
# COMPACT_ATOMS: atom_id res chain seq x y z
N MET A 1 2.94 -20.53 -23.91
CA MET A 1 1.59 -20.83 -23.36
C MET A 1 1.72 -20.99 -21.84
N ILE A 2 1.24 -20.03 -21.07
CA ILE A 2 1.22 -20.13 -19.60
C ILE A 2 0.10 -21.12 -19.23
N LYS A 3 0.47 -22.23 -18.65
CA LYS A 3 -0.46 -23.30 -18.22
C LYS A 3 -1.36 -22.72 -17.12
N LYS A 4 -2.65 -22.56 -17.40
CA LYS A 4 -3.62 -22.09 -16.42
C LYS A 4 -3.64 -23.06 -15.22
N LEU A 5 -3.30 -22.57 -14.04
CA LEU A 5 -3.30 -23.38 -12.82
C LEU A 5 -4.70 -23.88 -12.50
N SER A 6 -4.79 -25.09 -11.93
CA SER A 6 -6.07 -25.57 -11.39
C SER A 6 -6.50 -24.73 -10.20
N SER A 7 -7.81 -24.64 -9.94
CA SER A 7 -8.36 -23.93 -8.77
C SER A 7 -7.73 -24.40 -7.44
N LYS A 8 -7.45 -25.70 -7.32
CA LYS A 8 -6.78 -26.31 -6.16
C LYS A 8 -5.33 -25.83 -6.02
N SER A 9 -4.61 -25.65 -7.14
CA SER A 9 -3.24 -25.14 -7.12
C SER A 9 -3.22 -23.67 -6.75
N GLN A 10 -4.15 -22.85 -7.29
CA GLN A 10 -4.30 -21.45 -6.91
C GLN A 10 -4.59 -21.28 -5.42
N ALA A 11 -5.58 -22.00 -4.88
CA ALA A 11 -5.90 -21.95 -3.45
C ALA A 11 -4.71 -22.33 -2.55
N ARG A 12 -3.85 -23.26 -3.01
CA ARG A 12 -2.63 -23.63 -2.28
C ARG A 12 -1.60 -22.50 -2.31
N LEU A 13 -1.39 -21.83 -3.44
CA LEU A 13 -0.46 -20.71 -3.54
C LEU A 13 -0.90 -19.53 -2.66
N GLU A 14 -2.21 -19.23 -2.64
CA GLU A 14 -2.76 -18.21 -1.75
C GLU A 14 -2.52 -18.56 -0.27
N LYS A 15 -2.74 -19.83 0.10
CA LYS A 15 -2.45 -20.30 1.47
C LYS A 15 -0.97 -20.18 1.84
N ILE A 16 -0.07 -20.46 0.90
CA ILE A 16 1.38 -20.29 1.09
C ILE A 16 1.72 -18.81 1.32
N LYS A 17 1.18 -17.91 0.50
CA LYS A 17 1.38 -16.46 0.67
C LYS A 17 0.86 -15.96 2.01
N GLN A 18 -0.34 -16.41 2.42
CA GLN A 18 -0.92 -16.03 3.70
C GLN A 18 -0.04 -16.45 4.88
N ILE A 19 0.38 -17.71 4.94
CA ILE A 19 1.25 -18.23 6.01
C ILE A 19 2.61 -17.55 5.99
N ALA A 20 3.14 -17.28 4.78
CA ALA A 20 4.38 -16.53 4.63
C ALA A 20 4.25 -15.10 5.17
N ALA A 21 3.15 -14.41 4.87
CA ALA A 21 2.89 -13.06 5.39
C ALA A 21 2.87 -13.04 6.93
N GLU A 22 2.14 -13.97 7.54
CA GLU A 22 2.08 -14.13 9.00
C GLU A 22 3.48 -14.38 9.58
N SER A 23 4.22 -15.34 9.00
CA SER A 23 5.57 -15.67 9.45
C SER A 23 6.57 -14.53 9.30
N PHE A 24 6.53 -13.78 8.19
CA PHE A 24 7.38 -12.60 8.00
C PHE A 24 7.05 -11.48 8.99
N LEU A 25 5.78 -11.26 9.29
CA LEU A 25 5.36 -10.24 10.26
C LEU A 25 5.75 -10.60 11.70
N GLU A 26 5.69 -11.88 12.06
CA GLU A 26 6.00 -12.35 13.41
C GLU A 26 7.50 -12.47 13.67
N ASN A 27 8.25 -13.01 12.70
CA ASN A 27 9.64 -13.41 12.88
C ASN A 27 10.64 -12.52 12.14
N GLY A 28 10.17 -11.60 11.28
CA GLY A 28 11.02 -10.89 10.33
C GLY A 28 11.42 -11.77 9.13
N TYR A 29 12.05 -11.15 8.16
CA TYR A 29 12.45 -11.86 6.94
C TYR A 29 13.52 -12.93 7.23
N GLU A 30 14.62 -12.58 7.91
CA GLU A 30 15.76 -13.51 8.10
C GLU A 30 15.39 -14.75 8.89
N ALA A 31 14.67 -14.62 10.01
CA ALA A 31 14.30 -15.75 10.85
C ALA A 31 13.16 -16.62 10.29
N THR A 32 12.44 -16.14 9.30
CA THR A 32 11.38 -16.92 8.64
C THR A 32 11.96 -18.09 7.85
N ASN A 33 11.48 -19.31 8.12
CA ASN A 33 11.94 -20.51 7.48
C ASN A 33 10.94 -21.02 6.42
N LEU A 34 11.41 -21.13 5.18
CA LEU A 34 10.57 -21.61 4.07
C LEU A 34 10.05 -23.03 4.27
N LYS A 35 10.81 -23.90 4.98
CA LYS A 35 10.36 -25.27 5.31
C LYS A 35 9.12 -25.27 6.18
N ASP A 36 9.08 -24.38 7.16
CA ASP A 36 7.96 -24.31 8.11
C ASP A 36 6.70 -23.76 7.42
N ILE A 37 6.86 -22.75 6.56
CA ILE A 37 5.77 -22.25 5.72
C ILE A 37 5.18 -23.37 4.86
N ILE A 38 6.02 -24.11 4.16
CA ILE A 38 5.59 -25.22 3.28
C ILE A 38 4.88 -26.31 4.07
N LYS A 39 5.41 -26.69 5.23
CA LYS A 39 4.82 -27.70 6.12
C LYS A 39 3.43 -27.28 6.58
N GLN A 40 3.26 -26.04 7.03
CA GLN A 40 1.98 -25.50 7.49
C GLN A 40 0.96 -25.35 6.35
N ALA A 41 1.42 -24.97 5.15
CA ALA A 41 0.54 -24.86 3.99
C ALA A 41 0.08 -26.20 3.40
N GLY A 42 0.73 -27.31 3.77
CA GLY A 42 0.50 -28.62 3.14
C GLY A 42 1.00 -28.66 1.70
N GLY A 43 2.04 -27.89 1.38
CA GLY A 43 2.66 -27.79 0.06
C GLY A 43 3.88 -28.70 -0.12
N SER A 44 4.55 -28.53 -1.25
CA SER A 44 5.85 -29.13 -1.53
C SER A 44 6.88 -28.06 -1.88
N PHE A 45 8.16 -28.33 -1.65
CA PHE A 45 9.24 -27.45 -2.06
C PHE A 45 9.20 -27.12 -3.55
N SER A 46 8.93 -28.15 -4.40
CA SER A 46 8.81 -27.96 -5.84
C SER A 46 7.75 -26.91 -6.20
N CYS A 47 6.61 -26.91 -5.54
CA CYS A 47 5.55 -25.95 -5.77
C CYS A 47 6.02 -24.50 -5.46
N VAL A 48 6.72 -24.29 -4.35
CA VAL A 48 7.23 -22.96 -3.98
C VAL A 48 8.33 -22.50 -4.93
N TYR A 49 9.29 -23.37 -5.25
CA TYR A 49 10.36 -23.03 -6.19
C TYR A 49 9.87 -22.82 -7.63
N GLU A 50 8.85 -23.54 -8.07
CA GLU A 50 8.25 -23.35 -9.39
C GLU A 50 7.60 -21.96 -9.51
N HIS A 51 6.91 -21.49 -8.48
CA HIS A 51 6.10 -20.24 -8.54
C HIS A 51 6.83 -19.02 -8.01
N PHE A 52 7.56 -19.15 -6.92
CA PHE A 52 8.22 -18.03 -6.25
C PHE A 52 9.73 -18.00 -6.43
N LYS A 53 10.35 -19.08 -6.93
CA LYS A 53 11.79 -19.25 -7.18
C LYS A 53 12.65 -19.31 -5.91
N SER A 54 12.39 -18.46 -4.93
CA SER A 54 13.18 -18.33 -3.72
C SER A 54 12.34 -17.78 -2.55
N LYS A 55 12.95 -17.61 -1.39
CA LYS A 55 12.35 -16.91 -0.24
C LYS A 55 12.12 -15.43 -0.56
N GLU A 56 13.05 -14.82 -1.29
CA GLU A 56 12.97 -13.45 -1.77
C GLU A 56 11.76 -13.26 -2.70
N GLY A 57 11.58 -14.17 -3.66
CA GLY A 57 10.44 -14.14 -4.57
C GLY A 57 9.10 -14.38 -3.86
N LEU A 58 9.08 -15.22 -2.82
CA LEU A 58 7.89 -15.37 -1.98
C LEU A 58 7.61 -14.10 -1.16
N PHE A 59 8.65 -13.47 -0.63
CA PHE A 59 8.53 -12.20 0.08
C PHE A 59 8.00 -11.08 -0.82
N GLU A 60 8.56 -10.96 -2.03
CA GLU A 60 8.07 -10.03 -3.05
C GLU A 60 6.60 -10.28 -3.39
N ALA A 61 6.19 -11.54 -3.58
CA ALA A 61 4.81 -11.90 -3.85
C ALA A 61 3.87 -11.53 -2.68
N VAL A 62 4.31 -11.67 -1.44
CA VAL A 62 3.57 -11.23 -0.25
C VAL A 62 3.42 -9.71 -0.20
N LEU A 63 4.49 -8.97 -0.50
CA LEU A 63 4.46 -7.51 -0.52
C LEU A 63 3.53 -6.96 -1.63
N ASN A 64 3.59 -7.59 -2.81
CA ASN A 64 2.72 -7.23 -3.94
C ASN A 64 1.25 -7.49 -3.62
N ASP A 65 0.96 -8.68 -3.07
CA ASP A 65 -0.39 -9.04 -2.64
C ASP A 65 -0.93 -8.06 -1.58
N PHE A 66 -0.07 -7.64 -0.65
CA PHE A 66 -0.43 -6.65 0.35
C PHE A 66 -0.73 -5.29 -0.29
N ALA A 67 0.10 -4.81 -1.20
CA ALA A 67 -0.10 -3.54 -1.88
C ALA A 67 -1.40 -3.55 -2.71
N GLU A 68 -1.62 -4.59 -3.52
CA GLU A 68 -2.77 -4.70 -4.41
C GLU A 68 -4.08 -4.95 -3.66
N ASN A 69 -4.10 -5.92 -2.76
CA ASN A 69 -5.34 -6.39 -2.15
C ASN A 69 -5.69 -5.67 -0.85
N HIS A 70 -4.71 -5.26 -0.05
CA HIS A 70 -4.98 -4.59 1.21
C HIS A 70 -5.19 -3.09 1.02
N PHE A 71 -4.27 -2.40 0.35
CA PHE A 71 -4.38 -0.95 0.15
C PHE A 71 -5.58 -0.60 -0.73
N LEU A 72 -5.75 -1.26 -1.86
CA LEU A 72 -6.87 -1.01 -2.76
C LEU A 72 -8.21 -1.41 -2.12
N ALA A 73 -8.26 -2.49 -1.34
CA ALA A 73 -9.48 -2.87 -0.64
C ALA A 73 -9.92 -1.79 0.37
N ILE A 74 -8.98 -1.22 1.13
CA ILE A 74 -9.27 -0.12 2.06
C ILE A 74 -9.70 1.12 1.28
N LEU A 75 -9.00 1.46 0.19
CA LEU A 75 -9.31 2.61 -0.65
C LEU A 75 -10.73 2.46 -1.21
N ASN A 76 -11.03 1.37 -1.90
CA ASN A 76 -12.32 1.13 -2.53
C ASN A 76 -13.48 1.05 -1.54
N LYS A 77 -13.26 0.46 -0.37
CA LYS A 77 -14.27 0.39 0.71
C LYS A 77 -14.68 1.77 1.24
N ASN A 78 -13.73 2.69 1.28
CA ASN A 78 -13.93 4.01 1.89
C ASN A 78 -14.21 5.11 0.86
N MET A 79 -13.92 4.88 -0.43
CA MET A 79 -14.26 5.81 -1.51
C MET A 79 -15.63 5.45 -2.10
N GLN A 80 -16.68 6.06 -1.56
CA GLN A 80 -18.02 6.01 -2.14
C GLN A 80 -18.25 7.29 -2.94
N LEU A 81 -17.59 7.40 -4.10
CA LEU A 81 -17.68 8.58 -4.93
C LEU A 81 -19.07 8.70 -5.61
N SER A 82 -19.71 9.84 -5.43
CA SER A 82 -20.76 10.25 -6.34
C SER A 82 -20.15 10.52 -7.72
N PRO A 83 -20.77 10.07 -8.82
CA PRO A 83 -20.24 10.32 -10.18
C PRO A 83 -20.01 11.80 -10.51
N ASN A 84 -20.71 12.70 -9.80
CA ASN A 84 -20.64 14.15 -9.99
C ASN A 84 -19.95 14.88 -8.81
N ALA A 85 -19.17 14.17 -7.99
CA ALA A 85 -18.45 14.80 -6.88
C ALA A 85 -17.50 15.88 -7.39
N ASN A 86 -17.58 17.09 -6.83
CA ASN A 86 -16.61 18.14 -7.10
C ASN A 86 -15.23 17.76 -6.49
N LEU A 87 -14.20 18.53 -6.84
CA LEU A 87 -12.84 18.22 -6.40
C LEU A 87 -12.71 18.17 -4.87
N GLU A 88 -13.34 19.09 -4.16
CA GLU A 88 -13.25 19.15 -2.69
C GLU A 88 -13.91 17.93 -2.03
N GLU A 89 -15.09 17.53 -2.50
CA GLU A 89 -15.77 16.32 -2.05
C GLU A 89 -14.94 15.08 -2.34
N PHE A 90 -14.36 14.99 -3.54
CA PHE A 90 -13.44 13.91 -3.91
C PHE A 90 -12.25 13.85 -2.95
N LEU A 91 -11.58 14.98 -2.73
CA LEU A 91 -10.43 15.05 -1.84
C LEU A 91 -10.78 14.63 -0.41
N HIS A 92 -11.92 15.04 0.13
CA HIS A 92 -12.35 14.62 1.46
C HIS A 92 -12.57 13.11 1.54
N GLN A 93 -13.16 12.48 0.53
CA GLN A 93 -13.35 11.03 0.48
C GLN A 93 -12.02 10.30 0.30
N PHE A 94 -11.17 10.78 -0.60
CA PHE A 94 -9.83 10.24 -0.81
C PHE A 94 -9.01 10.28 0.49
N VAL A 95 -8.99 11.42 1.18
CA VAL A 95 -8.25 11.57 2.44
C VAL A 95 -8.73 10.59 3.51
N LYS A 96 -10.05 10.40 3.64
CA LYS A 96 -10.60 9.43 4.59
C LYS A 96 -10.13 8.01 4.29
N ALA A 97 -10.14 7.63 3.01
CA ALA A 97 -9.67 6.33 2.57
C ALA A 97 -8.15 6.19 2.77
N TYR A 98 -7.38 7.19 2.35
CA TYR A 98 -5.92 7.22 2.45
C TYR A 98 -5.42 7.14 3.90
N LEU A 99 -5.97 7.97 4.78
CA LEU A 99 -5.63 7.91 6.21
C LEU A 99 -6.05 6.57 6.84
N GLY A 100 -7.15 5.96 6.37
CA GLY A 100 -7.53 4.63 6.77
C GLY A 100 -6.48 3.56 6.47
N ILE A 101 -5.77 3.67 5.32
CA ILE A 101 -4.67 2.78 4.97
C ILE A 101 -3.52 2.95 5.97
N PHE A 102 -3.05 4.17 6.19
CA PHE A 102 -1.87 4.45 7.00
C PHE A 102 -2.14 4.47 8.52
N ASN A 103 -3.40 4.40 8.92
CA ASN A 103 -3.83 4.25 10.31
C ASN A 103 -4.33 2.83 10.61
N ASP A 104 -3.90 1.85 9.81
CA ASP A 104 -4.20 0.44 9.96
C ASP A 104 -3.01 -0.33 10.56
N ALA A 105 -3.27 -1.15 11.58
CA ALA A 105 -2.22 -1.87 12.30
C ALA A 105 -1.43 -2.83 11.40
N LYS A 106 -2.08 -3.47 10.43
CA LYS A 106 -1.41 -4.37 9.49
C LYS A 106 -0.49 -3.61 8.54
N THR A 107 -0.94 -2.43 8.07
CA THR A 107 -0.10 -1.52 7.28
C THR A 107 1.14 -1.08 8.06
N ILE A 108 0.98 -0.68 9.32
CA ILE A 108 2.10 -0.29 10.19
C ILE A 108 3.08 -1.45 10.34
N ALA A 109 2.60 -2.66 10.59
CA ALA A 109 3.44 -3.85 10.75
C ALA A 109 4.24 -4.17 9.47
N ILE A 110 3.61 -4.11 8.28
CA ILE A 110 4.29 -4.32 7.00
C ILE A 110 5.35 -3.23 6.74
N VAL A 111 5.05 -1.98 7.01
CA VAL A 111 6.01 -0.89 6.82
C VAL A 111 7.20 -1.03 7.76
N ARG A 112 6.98 -1.46 8.99
CA ARG A 112 8.06 -1.79 9.94
C ARG A 112 8.94 -2.93 9.42
N LEU A 113 8.32 -4.00 8.91
CA LEU A 113 9.03 -5.11 8.28
C LEU A 113 9.87 -4.62 7.09
N LEU A 114 9.32 -3.76 6.24
CA LEU A 114 10.07 -3.17 5.12
C LEU A 114 11.28 -2.35 5.61
N TYR A 115 11.12 -1.52 6.65
CA TYR A 115 12.23 -0.74 7.21
C TYR A 115 13.29 -1.60 7.89
N SER A 116 12.91 -2.71 8.52
CA SER A 116 13.90 -3.63 9.12
C SER A 116 14.78 -4.32 8.08
N GLU A 117 14.29 -4.45 6.85
CA GLU A 117 14.98 -5.16 5.78
C GLU A 117 15.70 -4.23 4.76
N ILE A 118 15.72 -2.91 4.99
CA ILE A 118 16.37 -1.94 4.07
C ILE A 118 17.85 -2.26 3.82
N TYR A 119 18.55 -2.79 4.83
CA TYR A 119 19.95 -3.18 4.73
C TYR A 119 20.16 -4.62 4.26
N ASN A 120 19.09 -5.34 3.96
CA ASN A 120 19.17 -6.71 3.47
C ASN A 120 19.53 -6.72 1.98
N GLU A 121 20.77 -7.09 1.66
CA GLU A 121 21.30 -7.14 0.29
C GLU A 121 20.60 -8.18 -0.61
N LYS A 122 19.84 -9.12 0.00
CA LYS A 122 19.14 -10.17 -0.74
C LYS A 122 17.86 -9.69 -1.41
N PHE A 123 17.29 -8.58 -0.94
CA PHE A 123 16.06 -8.02 -1.50
C PHE A 123 16.29 -6.60 -2.01
N ASP A 124 16.15 -6.40 -3.32
CA ASP A 124 16.30 -5.08 -3.95
C ASP A 124 15.02 -4.24 -3.78
N PHE A 125 14.93 -3.55 -2.64
CA PHE A 125 13.83 -2.62 -2.37
C PHE A 125 13.70 -1.52 -3.41
N GLY A 126 14.82 -1.03 -3.95
CA GLY A 126 14.81 0.02 -4.97
C GLY A 126 14.12 -0.44 -6.25
N LYS A 127 14.40 -1.66 -6.67
CA LYS A 127 13.77 -2.28 -7.84
C LYS A 127 12.29 -2.57 -7.57
N TRP A 128 11.97 -3.17 -6.43
CA TRP A 128 10.58 -3.47 -6.05
C TRP A 128 9.75 -2.18 -5.99
N PHE A 129 10.29 -1.15 -5.36
CA PHE A 129 9.63 0.15 -5.21
C PHE A 129 9.40 0.86 -6.55
N LYS A 130 10.35 0.75 -7.50
CA LYS A 130 10.24 1.30 -8.86
C LYS A 130 9.32 0.45 -9.75
N GLY A 131 9.13 -0.82 -9.41
CA GLY A 131 8.38 -1.81 -10.21
C GLY A 131 6.88 -1.55 -10.37
N GLY A 132 6.33 -0.54 -9.71
CA GLY A 132 5.00 -0.01 -10.03
C GLY A 132 3.88 -0.31 -9.04
N ASN A 133 4.03 -1.24 -8.13
CA ASN A 133 2.96 -1.67 -7.22
C ASN A 133 2.55 -0.62 -6.16
N ARG A 134 3.33 0.45 -6.02
CA ARG A 134 3.05 1.55 -5.11
C ARG A 134 2.25 2.71 -5.73
N LYS A 135 2.20 2.77 -7.05
CA LYS A 135 1.59 3.91 -7.77
C LYS A 135 0.07 3.95 -7.72
N GLU A 136 -0.57 2.88 -7.26
CA GLU A 136 -2.01 2.74 -7.46
C GLU A 136 -2.84 3.72 -6.63
N VAL A 137 -2.44 4.03 -5.40
CA VAL A 137 -3.19 4.96 -4.55
C VAL A 137 -3.01 6.40 -4.98
N GLU A 138 -1.76 6.82 -5.19
CA GLU A 138 -1.42 8.14 -5.73
C GLU A 138 -1.93 8.31 -7.17
N TYR A 139 -1.97 7.23 -7.95
CA TYR A 139 -2.48 7.24 -9.32
C TYR A 139 -3.98 7.53 -9.41
N VAL A 140 -4.79 7.06 -8.46
CA VAL A 140 -6.22 7.43 -8.39
C VAL A 140 -6.38 8.95 -8.26
N LEU A 141 -5.55 9.57 -7.43
CA LEU A 141 -5.57 11.03 -7.25
C LEU A 141 -5.01 11.76 -8.47
N GLN A 142 -3.92 11.27 -9.06
CA GLN A 142 -3.34 11.81 -10.28
C GLN A 142 -4.37 11.83 -11.42
N LYS A 143 -5.05 10.73 -11.66
CA LYS A 143 -6.10 10.64 -12.68
C LYS A 143 -7.21 11.67 -12.47
N ARG A 144 -7.65 11.83 -11.23
CA ARG A 144 -8.65 12.84 -10.90
C ARG A 144 -8.16 14.26 -11.21
N PHE A 145 -6.88 14.58 -10.93
CA PHE A 145 -6.31 15.87 -11.24
C PHE A 145 -6.14 16.12 -12.74
N GLU A 146 -5.79 15.09 -13.51
CA GLU A 146 -5.71 15.15 -14.97
C GLU A 146 -7.07 15.47 -15.64
N GLU A 147 -8.17 15.05 -15.01
CA GLU A 147 -9.55 15.21 -15.50
C GLU A 147 -10.18 16.55 -15.07
N GLU A 148 -9.55 17.30 -14.15
CA GLU A 148 -10.08 18.57 -13.69
C GLU A 148 -9.96 19.67 -14.77
N ASN A 149 -10.99 20.52 -14.85
CA ASN A 149 -10.96 21.71 -15.71
C ASN A 149 -10.12 22.82 -15.08
N ASN A 150 -8.89 22.49 -14.70
CA ASN A 150 -7.90 23.39 -14.14
C ASN A 150 -6.54 23.01 -14.72
N GLU A 151 -6.00 23.87 -15.58
CA GLU A 151 -4.77 23.63 -16.33
C GLU A 151 -3.57 23.37 -15.41
N ASN A 152 -3.46 24.09 -14.28
CA ASN A 152 -2.37 23.90 -13.31
C ASN A 152 -2.45 22.55 -12.62
N LEU A 153 -3.65 22.10 -12.25
CA LEU A 153 -3.85 20.75 -11.70
C LEU A 153 -3.50 19.66 -12.71
N ALA A 154 -4.06 19.75 -13.91
CA ALA A 154 -3.86 18.73 -14.94
C ALA A 154 -2.37 18.63 -15.35
N LYS A 155 -1.70 19.75 -15.56
CA LYS A 155 -0.28 19.82 -15.97
C LYS A 155 0.67 19.28 -14.90
N ASN A 156 0.34 19.46 -13.62
CA ASN A 156 1.18 19.08 -12.49
C ASN A 156 0.60 17.88 -11.72
N ALA A 157 -0.31 17.10 -12.29
CA ALA A 157 -1.10 16.08 -11.62
C ALA A 157 -0.24 15.04 -10.87
N GLU A 158 0.83 14.54 -11.48
CA GLU A 158 1.75 13.60 -10.85
C GLU A 158 2.43 14.22 -9.62
N PHE A 159 3.04 15.39 -9.75
CA PHE A 159 3.70 16.07 -8.64
C PHE A 159 2.74 16.40 -7.50
N LEU A 160 1.56 16.93 -7.84
CA LEU A 160 0.56 17.34 -6.87
C LEU A 160 -0.05 16.15 -6.14
N SER A 161 -0.25 15.01 -6.80
CA SER A 161 -0.77 13.79 -6.16
C SER A 161 0.22 13.25 -5.12
N TYR A 162 1.51 13.18 -5.43
CA TYR A 162 2.54 12.77 -4.47
C TYR A 162 2.67 13.77 -3.31
N THR A 163 2.66 15.06 -3.61
CA THR A 163 2.76 16.11 -2.59
C THR A 163 1.58 16.06 -1.63
N PHE A 164 0.36 15.95 -2.15
CA PHE A 164 -0.84 15.83 -1.33
C PHE A 164 -0.80 14.60 -0.42
N CYS A 165 -0.43 13.44 -0.96
CA CYS A 165 -0.28 12.21 -0.18
C CYS A 165 0.82 12.33 0.89
N ALA A 166 1.92 13.04 0.60
CA ALA A 166 2.96 13.31 1.59
C ALA A 166 2.47 14.22 2.73
N MET A 167 1.70 15.26 2.41
CA MET A 167 1.06 16.12 3.41
C MET A 167 0.10 15.35 4.31
N LEU A 168 -0.65 14.41 3.74
CA LEU A 168 -1.58 13.55 4.51
C LEU A 168 -0.87 12.63 5.47
N ARG A 169 0.24 12.00 5.04
CA ARG A 169 1.03 11.12 5.93
C ARG A 169 1.59 11.88 7.12
N GLY A 170 2.04 13.12 6.94
CA GLY A 170 2.57 13.95 8.01
C GLY A 170 3.60 13.22 8.89
N THR A 171 3.78 13.71 10.10
CA THR A 171 4.68 13.10 11.09
C THR A 171 4.07 11.89 11.79
N PHE A 172 2.72 11.80 11.83
CA PHE A 172 2.03 10.74 12.57
C PHE A 172 2.32 9.34 12.02
N PHE A 173 2.48 9.22 10.70
CA PHE A 173 2.77 7.93 10.08
C PHE A 173 4.14 7.38 10.50
N ILE A 174 5.15 8.23 10.52
CA ILE A 174 6.49 7.87 10.99
C ILE A 174 6.45 7.49 12.48
N GLN A 175 5.76 8.29 13.32
CA GLN A 175 5.59 7.97 14.73
C GLN A 175 4.84 6.64 14.94
N SER A 176 3.74 6.40 14.21
CA SER A 176 3.00 5.13 14.27
C SER A 176 3.91 3.95 13.92
N THR A 177 4.79 4.12 12.93
CA THR A 177 5.74 3.10 12.51
C THR A 177 6.77 2.82 13.60
N PHE A 178 7.37 3.83 14.22
CA PHE A 178 8.34 3.65 15.30
C PHE A 178 7.72 3.10 16.58
N GLU A 179 6.55 3.60 16.96
CA GLU A 179 5.86 3.18 18.18
C GLU A 179 5.07 1.87 18.01
N ASN A 180 4.97 1.34 16.80
CA ASN A 180 4.18 0.14 16.46
C ASN A 180 2.72 0.22 16.93
N LYS A 181 2.09 1.36 16.75
CA LYS A 181 0.69 1.55 17.13
C LYS A 181 -0.01 2.57 16.24
N VAL A 182 -1.32 2.46 16.20
CA VAL A 182 -2.19 3.46 15.58
C VAL A 182 -2.28 4.68 16.48
N LEU A 183 -1.86 5.85 16.00
CA LEU A 183 -1.78 7.08 16.80
C LEU A 183 -2.95 8.04 16.59
N MET A 184 -3.64 7.97 15.46
CA MET A 184 -4.74 8.89 15.16
C MET A 184 -6.10 8.28 15.45
N SER A 185 -6.86 8.91 16.35
CA SER A 185 -8.29 8.66 16.48
C SER A 185 -9.06 9.15 15.23
N LYS A 186 -10.29 8.70 15.04
CA LYS A 186 -11.14 9.15 13.91
C LYS A 186 -11.30 10.67 13.89
N LYS A 187 -11.47 11.31 15.05
CA LYS A 187 -11.62 12.77 15.18
C LYS A 187 -10.34 13.50 14.75
N GLU A 188 -9.17 12.97 15.11
CA GLU A 188 -7.88 13.54 14.70
C GLU A 188 -7.67 13.39 13.20
N GLN A 189 -8.02 12.24 12.61
CA GLN A 189 -7.99 12.04 11.16
C GLN A 189 -8.89 13.06 10.44
N GLU A 190 -10.11 13.26 10.89
CA GLU A 190 -11.04 14.24 10.31
C GLU A 190 -10.51 15.67 10.41
N ASN A 191 -9.95 16.05 11.54
CA ASN A 191 -9.36 17.38 11.73
C ASN A 191 -8.12 17.58 10.86
N HIS A 192 -7.26 16.58 10.76
CA HIS A 192 -6.08 16.60 9.88
C HIS A 192 -6.51 16.71 8.42
N ALA A 193 -7.46 15.88 7.99
CA ALA A 193 -8.05 15.91 6.66
C ALA A 193 -8.51 17.31 6.25
N LYS A 194 -9.35 17.95 7.07
CA LYS A 194 -9.86 19.29 6.80
C LYS A 194 -8.75 20.32 6.63
N LYS A 195 -7.73 20.28 7.49
CA LYS A 195 -6.60 21.21 7.41
C LYS A 195 -5.77 21.01 6.13
N VAL A 196 -5.47 19.75 5.78
CA VAL A 196 -4.66 19.42 4.60
C VAL A 196 -5.42 19.75 3.33
N VAL A 197 -6.69 19.36 3.20
CA VAL A 197 -7.51 19.71 2.02
C VAL A 197 -7.60 21.22 1.85
N LYS A 198 -7.88 21.97 2.92
CA LYS A 198 -7.95 23.42 2.86
C LYS A 198 -6.61 24.04 2.41
N LEU A 199 -5.50 23.61 3.01
CA LEU A 199 -4.16 24.12 2.67
C LEU A 199 -3.82 23.80 1.22
N PHE A 200 -4.09 22.59 0.75
CA PHE A 200 -3.80 22.16 -0.61
C PHE A 200 -4.65 22.94 -1.64
N THR A 201 -5.96 23.01 -1.47
CA THR A 201 -6.85 23.69 -2.40
C THR A 201 -6.55 25.18 -2.49
N GLN A 202 -6.21 25.83 -1.38
CA GLN A 202 -5.82 27.25 -1.38
C GLN A 202 -4.43 27.50 -2.00
N GLY A 203 -3.49 26.56 -1.83
CA GLY A 203 -2.14 26.66 -2.41
C GLY A 203 -2.13 26.39 -3.91
N VAL A 204 -2.87 25.38 -4.37
CA VAL A 204 -2.91 24.94 -5.78
C VAL A 204 -3.48 26.02 -6.72
N VAL A 205 -4.39 26.85 -6.23
CA VAL A 205 -4.95 27.96 -7.03
C VAL A 205 -3.86 28.95 -7.49
N ASN A 206 -2.79 29.08 -6.69
CA ASN A 206 -1.68 30.03 -6.95
C ASN A 206 -0.39 29.31 -7.34
N PHE A 207 -0.45 28.02 -7.64
CA PHE A 207 0.71 27.22 -8.05
C PHE A 207 1.01 27.48 -9.53
N ASN A 208 2.15 28.14 -9.83
CA ASN A 208 2.63 28.48 -11.17
C ASN A 208 3.83 27.62 -11.56
#